data_ac37cafe882c412f6d446332643bf52f
#
_entry.id   ac37cafe882c412f6d446332643bf52f
#
_cell.length_a   1.000
_cell.length_b   1.000
_cell.length_c   1.000
_cell.angle_alpha   90.00
_cell.angle_beta   90.00
_cell.angle_gamma   90.00
#
_symmetry.space_group_name_H-M   'P 1'
#
loop_
_entity.id
_entity.type
_entity.pdbx_description
1 polymer ?
#
loop_
_entity_poly.entity_id
_entity_poly.type
_entity_poly.pdbx_seq_one_letter_code
_entity_poly.pdbx_strand_id
1 'polypeptide(L)'
;QGPGGGGGGDGTEGDKIENPFVVTGLPFSAEGTTEGFEDDYDAVCPYTGSTSADVVYMMTSAGATYDFTLCTNTAYDSKIFILDIDGNVVEGDFIGIDGDSYGIACNDDACSTPSYTSPYVSGFSGPLPAGLFYVVVDGYGGNNGAYTLDISLAAQQTAGNSSDENYSRTEYDFLGYNVYVDNVLNNTDVIEASSYTATGIQNEVQYTFGVAAVYEGPAGGDNYMSDTITVQDASIYLYGDVTGVIY
;
A
#
# COMPACT_ATOMS: atom_id res chain seq x y z
N GLN A 1 15.09 -5.69 12.02
CA GLN A 1 16.18 -4.70 11.99
C GLN A 1 15.87 -3.79 10.82
N GLY A 2 15.54 -2.53 11.10
CA GLY A 2 15.37 -1.52 10.06
C GLY A 2 16.66 -1.25 9.31
N PRO A 3 16.60 -0.66 8.11
CA PRO A 3 17.79 -0.30 7.34
C PRO A 3 18.64 0.66 8.16
N GLY A 4 19.86 0.24 8.47
CA GLY A 4 20.82 1.07 9.20
C GLY A 4 21.25 2.24 8.35
N GLY A 5 21.15 3.46 8.88
CA GLY A 5 21.53 4.71 8.22
C GLY A 5 22.97 4.66 7.69
N GLY A 6 23.08 4.56 6.38
CA GLY A 6 24.31 4.82 5.63
C GLY A 6 24.11 6.16 4.93
N GLY A 7 25.06 7.08 5.05
CA GLY A 7 24.98 8.40 4.44
C GLY A 7 24.71 8.28 2.94
N GLY A 8 23.61 8.89 2.49
CA GLY A 8 23.11 8.82 1.13
C GLY A 8 24.01 9.59 0.16
N GLY A 9 23.93 9.17 -1.05
CA GLY A 9 24.42 9.78 -2.27
C GLY A 9 23.83 9.01 -3.42
N ASP A 10 23.85 9.53 -4.60
CA ASP A 10 23.31 8.94 -5.82
C ASP A 10 23.56 7.42 -5.89
N GLY A 11 22.51 6.60 -5.74
CA GLY A 11 22.57 5.15 -5.77
C GLY A 11 22.49 4.43 -4.42
N THR A 12 22.29 5.14 -3.31
CA THR A 12 21.98 4.55 -2.01
C THR A 12 20.55 3.93 -2.05
N GLU A 13 20.38 2.74 -1.47
CA GLU A 13 19.05 2.12 -1.33
C GLU A 13 18.14 3.04 -0.49
N GLY A 14 16.95 3.30 -0.98
CA GLY A 14 15.97 4.18 -0.37
C GLY A 14 16.04 5.64 -0.80
N ASP A 15 17.04 6.05 -1.62
CA ASP A 15 17.21 7.43 -2.04
C ASP A 15 16.23 7.81 -3.16
N LYS A 16 16.03 6.93 -4.12
CA LYS A 16 15.21 7.18 -5.32
C LYS A 16 14.28 6.03 -5.67
N ILE A 17 13.26 6.31 -6.48
CA ILE A 17 12.31 5.31 -7.00
C ILE A 17 13.01 4.20 -7.81
N GLU A 18 14.20 4.42 -8.34
CA GLU A 18 15.01 3.43 -9.06
C GLU A 18 15.68 2.42 -8.13
N ASN A 19 15.87 2.76 -6.86
CA ASN A 19 16.49 1.89 -5.86
C ASN A 19 15.81 2.02 -4.47
N PRO A 20 14.49 1.80 -4.37
CA PRO A 20 13.72 2.01 -3.14
C PRO A 20 13.94 0.89 -2.13
N PHE A 21 13.68 1.16 -0.85
CA PHE A 21 13.41 0.10 0.11
C PHE A 21 12.13 -0.66 -0.28
N VAL A 22 12.00 -1.92 0.13
CA VAL A 22 10.83 -2.74 -0.23
C VAL A 22 9.95 -3.02 0.97
N VAL A 23 8.67 -2.71 0.86
CA VAL A 23 7.63 -3.14 1.80
C VAL A 23 7.34 -4.63 1.55
N THR A 24 7.79 -5.49 2.45
CA THR A 24 7.78 -6.94 2.26
C THR A 24 6.47 -7.63 2.68
N GLY A 25 5.54 -6.89 3.28
CA GLY A 25 4.24 -7.41 3.73
C GLY A 25 3.55 -6.43 4.68
N LEU A 26 2.28 -6.65 4.98
CA LEU A 26 1.48 -5.83 5.89
C LEU A 26 1.00 -6.66 7.10
N PRO A 27 0.90 -6.07 8.31
CA PRO A 27 1.35 -4.71 8.62
C PRO A 27 2.87 -4.57 8.49
N PHE A 28 3.33 -3.41 8.01
CA PHE A 28 4.73 -3.07 7.86
C PHE A 28 5.12 -2.00 8.87
N SER A 29 6.30 -2.12 9.45
CA SER A 29 6.90 -1.09 10.30
C SER A 29 8.40 -1.03 10.06
N ALA A 30 8.92 0.17 9.83
CA ALA A 30 10.34 0.40 9.64
C ALA A 30 10.79 1.65 10.39
N GLU A 31 11.87 1.52 11.15
CA GLU A 31 12.61 2.64 11.71
C GLU A 31 13.69 3.08 10.71
N GLY A 32 13.82 4.39 10.48
CA GLY A 32 14.80 4.96 9.56
C GLY A 32 15.18 6.38 9.93
N THR A 33 15.93 7.00 9.04
CA THR A 33 16.26 8.44 9.09
C THR A 33 16.33 8.99 7.69
N THR A 34 15.87 10.21 7.48
CA THR A 34 16.08 10.96 6.23
C THR A 34 17.44 11.66 6.20
N GLU A 35 18.16 11.73 7.34
CA GLU A 35 19.49 12.32 7.40
C GLU A 35 20.49 11.63 6.48
N GLY A 36 21.07 12.38 5.57
CA GLY A 36 22.11 11.90 4.65
C GLY A 36 21.57 11.39 3.31
N PHE A 37 20.28 11.45 3.08
CA PHE A 37 19.63 11.27 1.78
C PHE A 37 19.56 12.59 1.01
N GLU A 38 19.19 12.55 -0.26
CA GLU A 38 19.04 13.73 -1.11
C GLU A 38 17.60 14.22 -1.13
N ASP A 39 17.36 15.45 -1.59
CA ASP A 39 16.04 16.05 -1.83
C ASP A 39 15.69 15.84 -3.32
N ASP A 40 14.92 14.79 -3.60
CA ASP A 40 14.58 14.37 -4.97
C ASP A 40 13.10 14.52 -5.29
N TYR A 41 12.23 14.53 -4.28
CA TYR A 41 10.77 14.53 -4.45
C TYR A 41 10.11 15.59 -3.56
N ASP A 42 9.03 16.19 -4.06
CA ASP A 42 8.18 17.09 -3.29
C ASP A 42 6.71 16.93 -3.71
N ALA A 43 5.80 17.19 -2.80
CA ALA A 43 4.37 17.18 -3.03
C ALA A 43 3.69 18.42 -2.45
N VAL A 44 2.63 18.89 -3.10
CA VAL A 44 1.83 20.04 -2.67
C VAL A 44 0.75 19.59 -1.71
N CYS A 45 1.06 19.54 -0.39
CA CYS A 45 0.07 19.22 0.63
C CYS A 45 0.34 19.85 2.02
N PRO A 46 -0.15 21.03 2.31
CA PRO A 46 -0.63 22.06 1.40
C PRO A 46 0.51 22.91 0.80
N TYR A 47 1.75 22.70 1.23
CA TYR A 47 2.91 23.52 0.88
C TYR A 47 3.86 22.80 -0.07
N THR A 48 4.55 23.57 -0.91
CA THR A 48 5.63 23.13 -1.82
C THR A 48 6.95 23.74 -1.45
N GLY A 49 8.01 23.32 -2.14
CA GLY A 49 9.33 23.87 -2.01
C GLY A 49 10.07 23.38 -0.78
N SER A 50 9.77 22.15 -0.35
CA SER A 50 10.60 21.43 0.60
C SER A 50 12.02 21.32 0.05
N THR A 51 12.99 21.34 0.95
CA THR A 51 14.41 21.05 0.67
C THR A 51 14.87 19.97 1.64
N SER A 52 13.92 19.19 2.13
CA SER A 52 14.17 18.08 3.04
C SER A 52 14.64 16.88 2.26
N ALA A 53 15.49 16.08 2.88
CA ALA A 53 15.91 14.82 2.31
C ALA A 53 14.78 13.78 2.38
N ASP A 54 14.62 13.01 1.29
CA ASP A 54 13.57 12.01 1.12
C ASP A 54 14.06 10.59 1.34
N VAL A 55 13.15 9.70 1.74
CA VAL A 55 13.36 8.25 1.70
C VAL A 55 12.19 7.55 1.02
N VAL A 56 12.49 6.67 0.09
CA VAL A 56 11.52 6.02 -0.79
C VAL A 56 11.35 4.55 -0.45
N TYR A 57 10.10 4.11 -0.29
CA TYR A 57 9.69 2.73 -0.12
C TYR A 57 8.79 2.28 -1.27
N MET A 58 9.08 1.17 -1.89
CA MET A 58 8.22 0.55 -2.90
C MET A 58 7.25 -0.43 -2.25
N MET A 59 5.96 -0.33 -2.57
CA MET A 59 4.93 -1.27 -2.13
C MET A 59 4.05 -1.73 -3.28
N THR A 60 3.50 -2.93 -3.15
CA THR A 60 2.44 -3.44 -4.02
C THR A 60 1.10 -3.35 -3.30
N SER A 61 0.15 -2.66 -3.90
CA SER A 61 -1.23 -2.60 -3.44
C SER A 61 -2.06 -3.70 -4.10
N ALA A 62 -2.93 -4.33 -3.33
CA ALA A 62 -3.93 -5.29 -3.82
C ALA A 62 -5.28 -4.64 -4.18
N GLY A 63 -5.38 -3.31 -4.15
CA GLY A 63 -6.64 -2.59 -4.33
C GLY A 63 -7.44 -2.49 -3.03
N ALA A 64 -6.88 -1.79 -2.03
CA ALA A 64 -7.49 -1.66 -0.71
C ALA A 64 -7.29 -0.25 -0.15
N THR A 65 -7.91 0.03 0.99
CA THR A 65 -7.63 1.24 1.78
C THR A 65 -6.51 0.95 2.77
N TYR A 66 -5.55 1.85 2.83
CA TYR A 66 -4.36 1.72 3.67
C TYR A 66 -4.25 2.90 4.62
N ASP A 67 -3.63 2.64 5.77
CA ASP A 67 -3.13 3.66 6.69
C ASP A 67 -1.62 3.79 6.48
N PHE A 68 -1.16 5.01 6.30
CA PHE A 68 0.24 5.41 6.21
C PHE A 68 0.52 6.40 7.33
N THR A 69 1.46 6.09 8.22
CA THR A 69 1.70 6.98 9.36
C THR A 69 3.16 7.01 9.80
N LEU A 70 3.57 8.20 10.21
CA LEU A 70 4.83 8.46 10.91
C LEU A 70 4.61 8.76 12.40
N CYS A 71 3.36 8.65 12.88
CA CYS A 71 2.91 9.09 14.21
C CYS A 71 3.41 8.23 15.39
N THR A 72 4.07 7.11 15.14
CA THR A 72 4.56 6.23 16.21
C THR A 72 5.78 6.83 16.92
N ASN A 73 6.81 7.19 16.19
CA ASN A 73 8.03 7.76 16.79
C ASN A 73 8.89 8.53 15.76
N THR A 74 8.38 9.65 15.27
CA THR A 74 9.14 10.55 14.38
C THR A 74 9.63 11.75 15.15
N ALA A 75 10.84 12.23 14.86
CA ALA A 75 11.56 13.22 15.64
C ALA A 75 11.66 14.59 14.97
N TYR A 76 10.94 14.82 13.87
CA TYR A 76 10.99 16.05 13.09
C TYR A 76 9.63 16.37 12.45
N ASP A 77 9.52 17.56 11.89
CA ASP A 77 8.41 18.07 11.08
C ASP A 77 8.41 17.37 9.73
N SER A 78 7.55 16.35 9.59
CA SER A 78 7.59 15.39 8.49
C SER A 78 6.47 15.59 7.49
N LYS A 79 6.70 15.18 6.27
CA LYS A 79 5.72 15.05 5.20
C LYS A 79 5.74 13.61 4.69
N ILE A 80 4.58 13.07 4.31
CA ILE A 80 4.48 11.75 3.69
C ILE A 80 3.54 11.81 2.49
N PHE A 81 3.91 11.16 1.38
CA PHE A 81 3.08 11.10 0.18
C PHE A 81 3.32 9.84 -0.63
N ILE A 82 2.41 9.55 -1.58
CA ILE A 82 2.49 8.38 -2.44
C ILE A 82 2.66 8.80 -3.88
N LEU A 83 3.63 8.19 -4.56
CA LEU A 83 3.82 8.32 -6.01
C LEU A 83 3.33 7.05 -6.73
N ASP A 84 2.82 7.25 -7.94
CA ASP A 84 2.58 6.17 -8.89
C ASP A 84 3.90 5.70 -9.56
N ILE A 85 3.80 4.71 -10.45
CA ILE A 85 4.97 4.16 -11.16
C ILE A 85 5.65 5.18 -12.08
N ASP A 86 4.95 6.24 -12.49
CA ASP A 86 5.46 7.32 -13.34
C ASP A 86 6.05 8.47 -12.51
N GLY A 87 6.03 8.37 -11.18
CA GLY A 87 6.54 9.37 -10.25
C GLY A 87 5.58 10.54 -9.99
N ASN A 88 4.29 10.42 -10.32
CA ASN A 88 3.30 11.43 -10.02
C ASN A 88 2.64 11.15 -8.67
N VAL A 89 2.30 12.22 -7.92
CA VAL A 89 1.52 12.06 -6.69
C VAL A 89 0.14 11.49 -7.01
N VAL A 90 -0.25 10.43 -6.32
CA VAL A 90 -1.52 9.73 -6.54
C VAL A 90 -2.69 10.65 -6.17
N GLU A 91 -3.64 10.84 -7.11
CA GLU A 91 -4.89 11.57 -6.86
C GLU A 91 -5.95 10.66 -6.24
N GLY A 92 -6.79 11.19 -5.37
CA GLY A 92 -7.91 10.46 -4.77
C GLY A 92 -8.36 10.97 -3.40
N ASP A 93 -9.28 10.24 -2.79
CA ASP A 93 -9.88 10.57 -1.50
C ASP A 93 -8.99 10.07 -0.35
N PHE A 94 -7.91 10.79 -0.09
CA PHE A 94 -7.02 10.54 1.04
C PHE A 94 -7.33 11.53 2.16
N ILE A 95 -7.39 11.03 3.40
CA ILE A 95 -7.78 11.81 4.58
C ILE A 95 -6.66 11.71 5.61
N GLY A 96 -6.10 12.85 6.02
CA GLY A 96 -5.15 12.96 7.12
C GLY A 96 -5.73 12.45 8.44
N ILE A 97 -4.89 12.01 9.35
CA ILE A 97 -5.31 11.59 10.71
C ILE A 97 -5.99 12.76 11.45
N ASP A 98 -5.61 13.99 11.13
CA ASP A 98 -6.25 15.24 11.58
C ASP A 98 -7.60 15.54 10.92
N GLY A 99 -7.96 14.84 9.85
CA GLY A 99 -9.19 15.00 9.08
C GLY A 99 -9.04 15.88 7.82
N ASP A 100 -7.89 16.42 7.55
CA ASP A 100 -7.63 17.24 6.36
C ASP A 100 -7.51 16.35 5.10
N SER A 101 -7.92 16.89 3.95
CA SER A 101 -7.83 16.21 2.66
C SER A 101 -7.44 17.20 1.57
N TYR A 102 -6.47 16.80 0.76
CA TYR A 102 -5.95 17.62 -0.34
C TYR A 102 -6.30 17.07 -1.72
N GLY A 103 -7.09 15.98 -1.79
CA GLY A 103 -7.45 15.31 -3.05
C GLY A 103 -6.30 14.50 -3.67
N ILE A 104 -5.22 14.32 -2.93
CA ILE A 104 -4.03 13.56 -3.30
C ILE A 104 -3.53 12.75 -2.10
N ALA A 105 -2.76 11.70 -2.36
CA ALA A 105 -2.14 10.85 -1.34
C ALA A 105 -0.96 11.58 -0.67
N CYS A 106 -1.26 12.52 0.20
CA CYS A 106 -0.27 13.37 0.85
C CYS A 106 -0.80 13.94 2.16
N ASN A 107 0.07 14.06 3.16
CA ASN A 107 -0.19 14.77 4.42
C ASN A 107 1.09 15.39 4.96
N ASP A 108 0.96 16.56 5.57
CA ASP A 108 2.06 17.33 6.18
C ASP A 108 1.92 17.35 7.71
N ASP A 109 0.75 17.68 8.26
CA ASP A 109 0.51 17.88 9.69
C ASP A 109 -0.67 16.98 10.17
N ALA A 110 -0.46 16.02 11.06
CA ALA A 110 -1.53 15.14 11.54
C ALA A 110 -1.45 14.79 13.03
N CYS A 111 -0.25 14.69 13.59
CA CYS A 111 -0.07 14.15 14.94
C CYS A 111 1.22 14.67 15.58
N SER A 112 1.37 14.36 16.88
CA SER A 112 2.63 14.48 17.61
C SER A 112 3.13 13.13 18.08
N THR A 113 4.44 13.03 18.37
CA THR A 113 5.06 11.83 18.92
C THR A 113 5.76 12.13 20.25
N PRO A 114 6.18 11.13 21.01
CA PRO A 114 7.02 11.36 22.20
C PRO A 114 8.35 12.05 21.87
N SER A 115 8.87 11.87 20.65
CA SER A 115 10.14 12.47 20.21
C SER A 115 9.95 13.83 19.55
N TYR A 116 8.72 14.17 19.12
CA TYR A 116 8.37 15.47 18.52
C TYR A 116 6.96 15.88 18.95
N THR A 117 6.89 16.82 19.90
CA THR A 117 5.63 17.16 20.61
C THR A 117 4.75 18.16 19.87
N SER A 118 5.22 18.76 18.78
CA SER A 118 4.39 19.57 17.87
C SER A 118 3.54 18.67 16.99
N PRO A 119 2.31 19.08 16.59
CA PRO A 119 1.41 18.27 15.79
C PRO A 119 1.75 18.29 14.28
N TYR A 120 3.03 18.27 13.95
CA TYR A 120 3.57 18.39 12.58
C TYR A 120 4.17 17.09 12.08
N VAL A 121 3.76 15.96 12.64
CA VAL A 121 4.11 14.64 12.13
C VAL A 121 2.97 14.09 11.29
N SER A 122 3.30 13.49 10.17
CA SER A 122 2.35 13.19 9.09
C SER A 122 1.76 11.81 9.18
N GLY A 123 0.53 11.67 8.68
CA GLY A 123 -0.14 10.40 8.49
C GLY A 123 -1.51 10.57 7.87
N PHE A 124 -1.89 9.64 7.01
CA PHE A 124 -3.18 9.65 6.33
C PHE A 124 -3.66 8.23 5.99
N SER A 125 -4.93 8.14 5.62
CA SER A 125 -5.57 6.93 5.12
C SER A 125 -6.18 7.18 3.75
N GLY A 126 -6.19 6.18 2.89
CA GLY A 126 -6.87 6.29 1.61
C GLY A 126 -6.77 5.04 0.74
N PRO A 127 -7.62 4.96 -0.31
CA PRO A 127 -7.65 3.84 -1.22
C PRO A 127 -6.51 3.93 -2.24
N LEU A 128 -5.79 2.82 -2.43
CA LEU A 128 -4.91 2.65 -3.57
C LEU A 128 -5.49 1.54 -4.47
N PRO A 129 -5.55 1.73 -5.79
CA PRO A 129 -5.88 0.66 -6.72
C PRO A 129 -4.83 -0.45 -6.66
N ALA A 130 -5.12 -1.60 -7.26
CA ALA A 130 -4.12 -2.65 -7.41
C ALA A 130 -2.97 -2.15 -8.30
N GLY A 131 -1.73 -2.31 -7.85
CA GLY A 131 -0.55 -1.84 -8.57
C GLY A 131 0.66 -1.61 -7.69
N LEU A 132 1.71 -1.05 -8.29
CA LEU A 132 2.96 -0.70 -7.64
C LEU A 132 2.98 0.81 -7.36
N PHE A 133 3.39 1.17 -6.13
CA PHE A 133 3.44 2.55 -5.65
C PHE A 133 4.72 2.79 -4.85
N TYR A 134 5.08 4.06 -4.71
CA TYR A 134 6.19 4.49 -3.88
C TYR A 134 5.68 5.37 -2.74
N VAL A 135 6.02 5.00 -1.52
CA VAL A 135 5.78 5.80 -0.31
C VAL A 135 7.02 6.63 -0.07
N VAL A 136 6.87 7.94 -0.07
CA VAL A 136 7.96 8.89 0.18
C VAL A 136 7.82 9.48 1.58
N VAL A 137 8.87 9.33 2.38
CA VAL A 137 9.02 9.97 3.69
C VAL A 137 9.91 11.17 3.50
N ASP A 138 9.36 12.36 3.69
CA ASP A 138 9.97 13.66 3.47
C ASP A 138 9.85 14.53 4.75
N GLY A 139 10.23 15.77 4.70
CA GLY A 139 10.06 16.76 5.74
C GLY A 139 9.55 18.10 5.22
N TYR A 140 9.23 19.00 6.14
CA TYR A 140 8.85 20.36 5.81
C TYR A 140 10.06 21.30 5.91
N GLY A 141 10.29 22.14 4.88
CA GLY A 141 11.21 23.28 4.91
C GLY A 141 12.67 22.96 5.23
N GLY A 142 13.15 21.75 4.92
CA GLY A 142 14.52 21.30 5.18
C GLY A 142 14.66 20.51 6.50
N ASN A 143 13.55 20.19 7.18
CA ASN A 143 13.56 19.30 8.34
C ASN A 143 13.88 17.87 7.92
N ASN A 144 14.69 17.18 8.70
CA ASN A 144 15.08 15.80 8.51
C ASN A 144 15.35 15.12 9.86
N GLY A 145 15.37 13.82 9.91
CA GLY A 145 15.64 13.11 11.15
C GLY A 145 15.13 11.68 11.20
N ALA A 146 15.15 11.11 12.40
CA ALA A 146 14.66 9.76 12.64
C ALA A 146 13.14 9.69 12.54
N TYR A 147 12.63 8.61 11.92
CA TYR A 147 11.21 8.32 11.79
C TYR A 147 10.90 6.84 12.04
N THR A 148 9.62 6.58 12.29
CA THR A 148 9.05 5.23 12.18
C THR A 148 7.91 5.29 11.17
N LEU A 149 8.07 4.59 10.05
CA LEU A 149 7.03 4.42 9.04
C LEU A 149 6.22 3.17 9.35
N ASP A 150 4.93 3.34 9.56
CA ASP A 150 3.98 2.24 9.69
C ASP A 150 2.99 2.26 8.52
N ILE A 151 2.80 1.09 7.89
CA ILE A 151 1.82 0.89 6.82
C ILE A 151 0.95 -0.31 7.21
N SER A 152 -0.37 -0.13 7.18
CA SER A 152 -1.31 -1.20 7.45
C SER A 152 -2.53 -1.12 6.52
N LEU A 153 -3.29 -2.20 6.41
CA LEU A 153 -4.64 -2.08 5.89
C LEU A 153 -5.44 -1.24 6.87
N ALA A 154 -6.10 -0.20 6.36
CA ALA A 154 -7.00 0.57 7.18
C ALA A 154 -8.03 -0.39 7.80
N ALA A 155 -8.17 -0.35 9.12
CA ALA A 155 -9.25 -1.06 9.76
C ALA A 155 -10.54 -0.55 9.08
N GLN A 156 -11.31 -1.46 8.50
CA GLN A 156 -12.63 -1.06 8.00
C GLN A 156 -13.31 -0.38 9.18
N GLN A 157 -13.51 0.94 9.08
CA GLN A 157 -14.24 1.66 10.11
C GLN A 157 -15.61 0.99 10.21
N THR A 158 -15.74 0.11 11.19
CA THR A 158 -17.07 -0.19 11.71
C THR A 158 -17.56 1.16 12.20
N ALA A 159 -18.47 1.76 11.44
CA ALA A 159 -19.06 3.06 11.74
C ALA A 159 -19.53 3.03 13.19
N GLY A 160 -18.70 3.59 14.09
CA GLY A 160 -19.04 3.81 15.47
C GLY A 160 -20.14 4.84 15.50
N ASN A 161 -21.35 4.41 15.90
CA ASN A 161 -22.46 5.20 16.39
C ASN A 161 -22.60 6.64 15.83
N SER A 162 -23.02 6.79 14.59
CA SER A 162 -23.97 7.84 14.28
C SER A 162 -25.37 7.22 14.36
N SER A 163 -26.23 7.81 15.16
CA SER A 163 -27.62 7.41 15.39
C SER A 163 -28.52 7.72 14.18
N ASP A 164 -28.15 7.24 13.00
CA ASP A 164 -29.00 7.11 11.84
C ASP A 164 -29.31 5.64 11.62
N GLU A 165 -30.37 5.20 12.26
CA GLU A 165 -30.99 3.89 12.13
C GLU A 165 -31.56 3.70 10.73
N ASN A 166 -30.74 3.61 9.67
CA ASN A 166 -31.23 3.05 8.39
C ASN A 166 -30.15 2.76 7.33
N TYR A 167 -28.88 2.55 7.68
CA TYR A 167 -27.93 1.97 6.74
C TYR A 167 -27.49 0.60 7.26
N SER A 168 -28.27 -0.43 6.92
CA SER A 168 -27.88 -1.82 7.12
C SER A 168 -26.70 -2.10 6.16
N ARG A 169 -25.47 -1.96 6.67
CA ARG A 169 -24.29 -2.45 6.00
C ARG A 169 -24.36 -3.97 6.04
N THR A 170 -24.68 -4.59 4.93
CA THR A 170 -24.50 -6.03 4.76
C THR A 170 -23.01 -6.30 4.88
N GLU A 171 -22.58 -6.85 6.01
CA GLU A 171 -21.29 -7.49 6.15
C GLU A 171 -21.29 -8.63 5.13
N TYR A 172 -20.41 -8.54 4.13
CA TYR A 172 -20.20 -9.63 3.19
C TYR A 172 -19.13 -10.54 3.77
N ASP A 173 -19.50 -11.77 4.10
CA ASP A 173 -18.54 -12.75 4.56
C ASP A 173 -17.61 -13.15 3.41
N PHE A 174 -16.31 -13.10 3.67
CA PHE A 174 -15.32 -13.58 2.72
C PHE A 174 -15.40 -15.10 2.60
N LEU A 175 -15.59 -15.59 1.38
CA LEU A 175 -15.73 -17.01 1.10
C LEU A 175 -14.43 -17.66 0.62
N GLY A 176 -13.52 -16.89 0.01
CA GLY A 176 -12.28 -17.40 -0.56
C GLY A 176 -11.95 -16.75 -1.90
N TYR A 177 -11.28 -17.50 -2.78
CA TYR A 177 -10.78 -17.00 -4.05
C TYR A 177 -11.24 -17.82 -5.24
N ASN A 178 -11.39 -17.16 -6.39
CA ASN A 178 -11.46 -17.77 -7.70
C ASN A 178 -10.14 -17.54 -8.43
N VAL A 179 -9.63 -18.58 -9.08
CA VAL A 179 -8.40 -18.55 -9.90
C VAL A 179 -8.78 -18.73 -11.36
N TYR A 180 -8.22 -17.88 -12.20
CA TYR A 180 -8.43 -17.88 -13.64
C TYR A 180 -7.12 -18.18 -14.36
N VAL A 181 -7.21 -18.93 -15.46
CA VAL A 181 -6.14 -19.14 -16.43
C VAL A 181 -6.64 -18.67 -17.78
N ASP A 182 -5.96 -17.70 -18.39
CA ASP A 182 -6.37 -17.02 -19.63
C ASP A 182 -7.83 -16.51 -19.58
N ASN A 183 -8.21 -15.91 -18.44
CA ASN A 183 -9.56 -15.43 -18.13
C ASN A 183 -10.64 -16.52 -18.02
N VAL A 184 -10.26 -17.80 -17.96
CA VAL A 184 -11.18 -18.91 -17.74
C VAL A 184 -11.05 -19.40 -16.29
N LEU A 185 -12.19 -19.50 -15.58
CA LEU A 185 -12.22 -20.03 -14.21
C LEU A 185 -11.60 -21.43 -14.16
N ASN A 186 -10.59 -21.61 -13.32
CA ASN A 186 -9.81 -22.85 -13.24
C ASN A 186 -10.17 -23.74 -12.03
N ASN A 187 -10.78 -23.18 -10.99
CA ASN A 187 -11.30 -23.91 -9.83
C ASN A 187 -12.80 -24.20 -9.99
N THR A 188 -13.29 -25.29 -9.38
CA THR A 188 -14.71 -25.67 -9.36
C THR A 188 -15.44 -25.12 -8.14
N ASP A 189 -14.75 -25.06 -7.00
CA ASP A 189 -15.25 -24.53 -5.74
C ASP A 189 -14.35 -23.39 -5.29
N VAL A 190 -14.90 -22.43 -4.54
CA VAL A 190 -14.15 -21.31 -3.98
C VAL A 190 -13.00 -21.84 -3.13
N ILE A 191 -11.81 -21.27 -3.32
CA ILE A 191 -10.57 -21.70 -2.67
C ILE A 191 -10.39 -20.95 -1.35
N GLU A 192 -10.47 -21.64 -0.23
CA GLU A 192 -10.22 -21.06 1.11
C GLU A 192 -8.72 -21.07 1.49
N ALA A 193 -7.92 -21.87 0.78
CA ALA A 193 -6.49 -22.01 1.04
C ALA A 193 -5.68 -20.87 0.41
N SER A 194 -4.52 -20.56 0.99
CA SER A 194 -3.56 -19.59 0.45
C SER A 194 -2.72 -20.10 -0.73
N SER A 195 -3.02 -21.30 -1.24
CA SER A 195 -2.34 -21.90 -2.38
C SER A 195 -3.31 -22.68 -3.25
N TYR A 196 -3.07 -22.70 -4.56
CA TYR A 196 -3.85 -23.42 -5.55
C TYR A 196 -2.94 -24.02 -6.62
N THR A 197 -3.24 -25.24 -7.05
CA THR A 197 -2.55 -25.88 -8.18
C THR A 197 -3.43 -25.78 -9.42
N ALA A 198 -3.04 -24.94 -10.38
CA ALA A 198 -3.76 -24.78 -11.62
C ALA A 198 -3.70 -26.08 -12.46
N THR A 199 -4.82 -26.42 -13.08
CA THR A 199 -4.96 -27.62 -13.94
C THR A 199 -4.99 -27.23 -15.41
N GLY A 200 -4.69 -28.17 -16.29
CA GLY A 200 -4.73 -27.97 -17.74
C GLY A 200 -3.54 -27.18 -18.31
N ILE A 201 -2.52 -26.92 -17.50
CA ILE A 201 -1.30 -26.19 -17.90
C ILE A 201 -0.40 -27.11 -18.74
N GLN A 202 0.07 -26.59 -19.88
CA GLN A 202 0.99 -27.30 -20.77
C GLN A 202 2.38 -26.66 -20.68
N ASN A 203 3.41 -27.50 -20.86
CA ASN A 203 4.78 -27.01 -20.89
C ASN A 203 5.04 -26.14 -22.12
N GLU A 204 5.90 -25.11 -21.97
CA GLU A 204 6.30 -24.15 -23.02
C GLU A 204 5.14 -23.29 -23.59
N VAL A 205 3.99 -23.25 -22.91
CA VAL A 205 2.86 -22.34 -23.24
C VAL A 205 2.83 -21.21 -22.21
N GLN A 206 2.67 -20.00 -22.70
CA GLN A 206 2.49 -18.82 -21.85
C GLN A 206 1.02 -18.71 -21.44
N TYR A 207 0.78 -18.48 -20.16
CA TYR A 207 -0.55 -18.32 -19.59
C TYR A 207 -0.64 -17.01 -18.79
N THR A 208 -1.85 -16.45 -18.77
CA THR A 208 -2.20 -15.34 -17.88
C THR A 208 -2.95 -15.91 -16.68
N PHE A 209 -2.47 -15.65 -15.47
CA PHE A 209 -3.10 -16.05 -14.22
C PHE A 209 -3.83 -14.88 -13.60
N GLY A 210 -5.06 -15.10 -13.15
CA GLY A 210 -5.86 -14.11 -12.45
C GLY A 210 -6.43 -14.67 -11.15
N VAL A 211 -6.59 -13.82 -10.15
CA VAL A 211 -7.22 -14.17 -8.86
C VAL A 211 -8.26 -13.13 -8.51
N ALA A 212 -9.44 -13.54 -8.11
CA ALA A 212 -10.49 -12.67 -7.58
C ALA A 212 -10.98 -13.19 -6.22
N ALA A 213 -11.16 -12.29 -5.25
CA ALA A 213 -11.80 -12.61 -3.98
C ALA A 213 -13.30 -12.75 -4.16
N VAL A 214 -13.89 -13.73 -3.46
CA VAL A 214 -15.32 -14.04 -3.49
C VAL A 214 -15.92 -13.76 -2.13
N TYR A 215 -17.02 -13.03 -2.10
CA TYR A 215 -17.76 -12.67 -0.89
C TYR A 215 -19.20 -13.17 -0.98
N GLU A 216 -19.79 -13.51 0.17
CA GLU A 216 -21.19 -13.91 0.23
C GLU A 216 -22.09 -12.75 -0.22
N GLY A 217 -23.01 -13.03 -1.15
CA GLY A 217 -24.04 -12.06 -1.57
C GLY A 217 -25.15 -11.91 -0.52
N PRO A 218 -25.98 -10.87 -0.62
CA PRO A 218 -27.14 -10.73 0.24
C PRO A 218 -28.06 -11.95 0.09
N ALA A 219 -28.77 -12.31 1.15
CA ALA A 219 -29.63 -13.49 1.19
C ALA A 219 -30.54 -13.58 -0.06
N GLY A 220 -30.28 -14.57 -0.92
CA GLY A 220 -30.99 -14.80 -2.19
C GLY A 220 -30.41 -14.10 -3.41
N GLY A 221 -29.24 -13.47 -3.30
CA GLY A 221 -28.48 -12.88 -4.42
C GLY A 221 -27.25 -13.69 -4.80
N ASP A 222 -26.62 -13.30 -5.92
CA ASP A 222 -25.35 -13.88 -6.38
C ASP A 222 -24.20 -13.38 -5.48
N ASN A 223 -23.15 -14.19 -5.34
CA ASN A 223 -21.93 -13.79 -4.65
C ASN A 223 -21.22 -12.65 -5.39
N TYR A 224 -20.64 -11.74 -4.63
CA TYR A 224 -19.82 -10.65 -5.19
C TYR A 224 -18.39 -11.14 -5.41
N MET A 225 -17.77 -10.69 -6.51
CA MET A 225 -16.36 -10.89 -6.79
C MET A 225 -15.64 -9.55 -6.84
N SER A 226 -14.42 -9.52 -6.33
CA SER A 226 -13.52 -8.39 -6.56
C SER A 226 -13.10 -8.32 -8.03
N ASP A 227 -12.48 -7.21 -8.42
CA ASP A 227 -11.74 -7.18 -9.67
C ASP A 227 -10.64 -8.24 -9.66
N THR A 228 -10.36 -8.80 -10.83
CA THR A 228 -9.34 -9.85 -10.97
C THR A 228 -7.97 -9.22 -11.07
N ILE A 229 -7.08 -9.57 -10.14
CA ILE A 229 -5.67 -9.25 -10.24
C ILE A 229 -5.04 -10.22 -11.23
N THR A 230 -4.43 -9.69 -12.29
CA THR A 230 -3.83 -10.49 -13.36
C THR A 230 -2.31 -10.36 -13.30
N VAL A 231 -1.62 -11.48 -13.20
CA VAL A 231 -0.15 -11.55 -13.36
C VAL A 231 0.13 -11.96 -14.79
N GLN A 232 0.67 -11.03 -15.58
CA GLN A 232 1.19 -11.32 -16.92
C GLN A 232 2.64 -11.79 -16.80
N ASP A 233 2.96 -12.82 -17.59
CA ASP A 233 4.32 -13.26 -17.90
C ASP A 233 5.02 -14.16 -16.88
N ALA A 234 4.40 -15.30 -16.57
CA ALA A 234 5.20 -16.43 -16.11
C ALA A 234 5.49 -17.33 -17.31
N SER A 235 6.63 -17.13 -17.97
CA SER A 235 7.22 -18.18 -18.83
C SER A 235 7.68 -19.31 -17.91
N ILE A 236 6.79 -20.26 -17.66
CA ILE A 236 7.06 -21.35 -16.73
C ILE A 236 7.68 -22.49 -17.51
N TYR A 237 9.01 -22.64 -17.36
CA TYR A 237 9.67 -23.88 -17.71
C TYR A 237 9.37 -24.89 -16.61
N LEU A 238 8.39 -25.75 -16.83
CA LEU A 238 7.99 -26.75 -15.84
C LEU A 238 8.71 -28.08 -16.05
N TYR A 239 9.49 -28.44 -15.05
CA TYR A 239 9.66 -29.82 -14.65
C TYR A 239 8.79 -30.03 -13.40
N GLY A 240 7.50 -30.41 -13.55
CA GLY A 240 6.60 -30.70 -12.45
C GLY A 240 5.38 -29.75 -12.36
N ASP A 241 4.54 -29.98 -11.35
CA ASP A 241 3.32 -29.21 -11.12
C ASP A 241 3.64 -27.76 -10.71
N VAL A 242 2.89 -26.80 -11.29
CA VAL A 242 2.96 -25.39 -10.88
C VAL A 242 2.15 -25.22 -9.62
N THR A 243 2.81 -24.88 -8.52
CA THR A 243 2.17 -24.41 -7.31
C THR A 243 2.42 -22.93 -7.13
N GLY A 244 1.36 -22.11 -7.17
CA GLY A 244 1.42 -20.69 -6.80
C GLY A 244 0.93 -20.48 -5.37
N VAL A 245 1.52 -19.53 -4.67
CA VAL A 245 1.05 -19.06 -3.36
C VAL A 245 0.34 -17.74 -3.60
N ILE A 246 -0.89 -17.64 -3.11
CA ILE A 246 -1.68 -16.40 -3.13
C ILE A 246 -1.32 -15.65 -1.83
N TYR A 247 -0.75 -14.46 -1.96
CA TYR A 247 -0.41 -13.59 -0.83
C TYR A 247 -1.43 -12.47 -0.73
#